data_9e0b62c3b2cd908bd37001c4e9e942a2
#
_entry.id   9e0b62c3b2cd908bd37001c4e9e942a2
#
_cell.length_a   1.000
_cell.length_b   1.000
_cell.length_c   1.000
_cell.angle_alpha   90.00
_cell.angle_beta   90.00
_cell.angle_gamma   90.00
#
_symmetry.space_group_name_H-M   'P 1'
#
loop_
_entity.id
_entity.type
_entity.pdbx_description
1 polymer ?
#
loop_
_entity_poly.entity_id
_entity_poly.type
_entity_poly.pdbx_seq_one_letter_code
_entity_poly.pdbx_strand_id
1 'polypeptide(L)'
;MKAYNQTIEKKFYEQYSVTEYCSSTLAGDKKEVTVLGYEIEIPPERNPVRITYYESGWGKEYREKKSELQDKKEFYIENTRGRSSHQYHPFCIIECEDGVIMLLAIAWSGNWYLKITEDGRILTGQTKEMFARVLKAGEVFYSPSVIKAQTEDGNLDSLINHMHGFGRDIWLKHNSESRCLWTEWNHWWTFEDSQINEEVFLSNARAAAELGIELCTLDAGWFGNNRDITWSKLQGDWSHYNRERFHHGIRYLSDAVHKDGMKFGIWMEPEAMGALSELRKEHPEWEALRDGKSYENPYVCLGNKEAEEWLFQAMSSLAEETACDHMKLDFNLDPELGCNREDHGHQKNDGLQAHYEGYYRVLKRLSEKFPHLVIENCSSGGLRTDYGIMKRAHTAFISDVDVSSHSLNCFWHLSMFLPPENILHWAWSQTLEYEDGSHVFESFLIDDKTEESRIKYTIRAAMLHQLGMSRDLTKLSKSCKSLIKEELDFYKIHIRPLLGKGEFYHILRTDGIFAFLIKDREKGYLFLYNTSNIAHQPKLVLKGYNNGHKYRIENIDTGSVQELTGNQLMEQGFLADTIAGETAAIYIVHLVDAL
;
A
#
# COMPACT_ATOMS: atom_id res chain seq x y z
N MET A 1 -14.05 -18.51 -36.74
CA MET A 1 -13.64 -17.10 -36.71
C MET A 1 -14.12 -16.50 -35.40
N LYS A 2 -13.23 -15.86 -34.62
CA LYS A 2 -13.66 -15.07 -33.46
C LYS A 2 -14.61 -13.97 -33.97
N ALA A 3 -15.78 -13.83 -33.37
CA ALA A 3 -16.79 -12.86 -33.80
C ALA A 3 -16.45 -11.41 -33.40
N TYR A 4 -15.27 -11.18 -32.87
CA TYR A 4 -14.75 -9.89 -32.41
C TYR A 4 -13.28 -9.72 -32.79
N ASN A 5 -12.87 -8.46 -32.92
CA ASN A 5 -11.48 -8.07 -33.11
C ASN A 5 -10.90 -7.67 -31.76
N GLN A 6 -9.86 -8.38 -31.33
CA GLN A 6 -9.05 -8.00 -30.17
C GLN A 6 -7.74 -7.37 -30.68
N THR A 7 -7.40 -6.21 -30.14
CA THR A 7 -6.17 -5.50 -30.45
C THR A 7 -5.41 -5.24 -29.16
N ILE A 8 -4.10 -5.48 -29.15
CA ILE A 8 -3.24 -5.08 -28.04
C ILE A 8 -2.73 -3.67 -28.34
N GLU A 9 -3.02 -2.75 -27.45
CA GLU A 9 -2.53 -1.38 -27.48
C GLU A 9 -1.26 -1.31 -26.65
N LYS A 10 -0.23 -0.60 -27.17
CA LYS A 10 1.07 -0.43 -26.54
C LYS A 10 1.40 1.05 -26.49
N LYS A 11 1.73 1.56 -25.29
CA LYS A 11 2.21 2.92 -25.08
C LYS A 11 3.56 2.89 -24.37
N PHE A 12 4.58 3.43 -25.02
CA PHE A 12 5.94 3.50 -24.48
C PHE A 12 6.22 4.88 -23.88
N TYR A 13 6.76 4.88 -22.67
CA TYR A 13 7.18 6.07 -21.92
C TYR A 13 8.71 6.07 -21.86
N GLU A 14 9.31 6.66 -22.88
CA GLU A 14 10.76 6.61 -23.16
C GLU A 14 11.61 7.05 -21.97
N GLN A 15 11.24 8.15 -21.31
CA GLN A 15 11.98 8.72 -20.16
C GLN A 15 12.18 7.72 -19.02
N TYR A 16 11.28 6.74 -18.87
CA TYR A 16 11.27 5.78 -17.77
C TYR A 16 11.57 4.35 -18.21
N SER A 17 11.77 4.10 -19.51
CA SER A 17 11.87 2.75 -20.08
C SER A 17 10.68 1.85 -19.67
N VAL A 18 9.48 2.43 -19.63
CA VAL A 18 8.24 1.77 -19.20
C VAL A 18 7.29 1.64 -20.39
N THR A 19 6.67 0.49 -20.52
CA THR A 19 5.61 0.23 -21.52
C THR A 19 4.31 -0.16 -20.81
N GLU A 20 3.23 0.52 -21.17
CA GLU A 20 1.87 0.13 -20.82
C GLU A 20 1.28 -0.72 -21.94
N TYR A 21 0.68 -1.85 -21.58
CA TYR A 21 -0.09 -2.73 -22.45
C TYR A 21 -1.53 -2.79 -21.99
N CYS A 22 -2.49 -2.69 -22.89
CA CYS A 22 -3.88 -3.07 -22.64
C CYS A 22 -4.45 -3.75 -23.89
N SER A 23 -5.55 -4.48 -23.73
CA SER A 23 -6.27 -5.01 -24.87
C SER A 23 -7.60 -4.29 -25.04
N SER A 24 -7.97 -3.99 -26.30
CA SER A 24 -9.30 -3.55 -26.67
C SER A 24 -10.00 -4.65 -27.45
N THR A 25 -11.28 -4.86 -27.16
CA THR A 25 -12.14 -5.82 -27.86
C THR A 25 -13.36 -5.10 -28.40
N LEU A 26 -13.45 -5.00 -29.71
CA LEU A 26 -14.55 -4.33 -30.42
C LEU A 26 -15.59 -5.37 -30.87
N ALA A 27 -16.84 -5.19 -30.47
CA ALA A 27 -17.98 -5.88 -31.08
C ALA A 27 -18.28 -5.28 -32.46
N GLY A 28 -18.41 -6.15 -33.46
CA GLY A 28 -18.74 -5.69 -34.82
C GLY A 28 -20.12 -5.02 -34.90
N ASP A 29 -20.36 -4.21 -35.94
CA ASP A 29 -21.51 -3.32 -36.09
C ASP A 29 -22.89 -4.00 -36.14
N LYS A 30 -22.96 -5.33 -36.22
CA LYS A 30 -24.23 -6.05 -36.50
C LYS A 30 -24.60 -7.15 -35.51
N LYS A 31 -23.80 -7.44 -34.48
CA LYS A 31 -24.07 -8.56 -33.56
C LYS A 31 -23.54 -8.29 -32.16
N GLU A 32 -24.27 -8.74 -31.17
CA GLU A 32 -23.75 -8.93 -29.82
C GLU A 32 -22.64 -9.98 -29.80
N VAL A 33 -21.64 -9.76 -28.97
CA VAL A 33 -20.48 -10.65 -28.83
C VAL A 33 -20.20 -10.92 -27.37
N THR A 34 -20.11 -12.19 -27.00
CA THR A 34 -19.64 -12.56 -25.66
C THR A 34 -18.13 -12.66 -25.64
N VAL A 35 -17.48 -11.82 -24.82
CA VAL A 35 -16.06 -11.90 -24.50
C VAL A 35 -15.91 -12.84 -23.31
N LEU A 36 -15.23 -13.97 -23.50
CA LEU A 36 -14.99 -15.00 -22.50
C LEU A 36 -13.51 -14.91 -22.07
N GLY A 37 -13.25 -14.19 -20.99
CA GLY A 37 -11.89 -13.85 -20.58
C GLY A 37 -11.20 -12.88 -21.52
N TYR A 38 -10.04 -12.39 -21.11
CA TYR A 38 -9.13 -11.64 -21.97
C TYR A 38 -7.69 -11.98 -21.64
N GLU A 39 -6.81 -11.77 -22.60
CA GLU A 39 -5.40 -12.03 -22.47
C GLU A 39 -4.59 -10.88 -23.08
N ILE A 40 -3.57 -10.45 -22.37
CA ILE A 40 -2.56 -9.52 -22.84
C ILE A 40 -1.29 -10.32 -23.03
N GLU A 41 -0.85 -10.42 -24.26
CA GLU A 41 0.44 -11.01 -24.61
C GLU A 41 1.51 -9.92 -24.63
N ILE A 42 2.56 -10.13 -23.80
CA ILE A 42 3.78 -9.33 -23.84
C ILE A 42 4.77 -10.13 -24.68
N PRO A 43 5.17 -9.60 -25.87
CA PRO A 43 6.03 -10.34 -26.78
C PRO A 43 7.35 -10.75 -26.12
N PRO A 44 7.89 -11.92 -26.48
CA PRO A 44 9.17 -12.39 -25.98
C PRO A 44 10.32 -11.63 -26.68
N GLU A 45 10.54 -10.40 -26.26
CA GLU A 45 11.69 -9.60 -26.75
C GLU A 45 13.01 -10.20 -26.27
N ARG A 46 12.98 -10.98 -25.18
CA ARG A 46 14.11 -11.60 -24.48
C ARG A 46 13.68 -12.98 -23.95
N ASN A 47 14.64 -13.87 -23.75
CA ASN A 47 14.38 -15.19 -23.19
C ASN A 47 14.37 -15.14 -21.63
N PRO A 48 13.21 -15.32 -20.96
CA PRO A 48 13.13 -15.33 -19.50
C PRO A 48 13.80 -16.59 -18.91
N VAL A 49 14.69 -16.42 -17.94
CA VAL A 49 15.39 -17.53 -17.27
C VAL A 49 14.98 -17.73 -15.83
N ARG A 50 14.57 -16.66 -15.14
CA ARG A 50 14.11 -16.72 -13.75
C ARG A 50 12.98 -15.73 -13.51
N ILE A 51 12.05 -16.09 -12.65
CA ILE A 51 11.02 -15.21 -12.13
C ILE A 51 11.08 -15.14 -10.60
N THR A 52 11.05 -13.92 -10.06
CA THR A 52 10.80 -13.63 -8.64
C THR A 52 9.38 -13.12 -8.50
N TYR A 53 8.58 -13.78 -7.66
CA TYR A 53 7.18 -13.45 -7.39
C TYR A 53 6.90 -13.55 -5.89
N TYR A 54 5.73 -13.11 -5.44
CA TYR A 54 5.47 -12.98 -4.01
C TYR A 54 4.13 -13.60 -3.64
N GLU A 55 4.17 -14.61 -2.76
CA GLU A 55 2.97 -15.11 -2.10
C GLU A 55 2.49 -14.13 -1.05
N SER A 56 1.19 -14.12 -0.78
CA SER A 56 0.56 -13.18 0.14
C SER A 56 -0.61 -13.81 0.89
N GLY A 57 -0.92 -13.23 2.03
CA GLY A 57 -2.05 -13.50 2.90
C GLY A 57 -1.99 -12.56 4.09
N TRP A 58 -3.06 -12.45 4.85
CA TRP A 58 -3.12 -11.57 6.01
C TRP A 58 -1.97 -11.86 7.00
N GLY A 59 -1.20 -10.83 7.34
CA GLY A 59 0.01 -10.94 8.17
C GLY A 59 1.12 -11.81 7.58
N LYS A 60 1.06 -12.11 6.28
CA LYS A 60 2.03 -12.95 5.54
C LYS A 60 2.27 -12.38 4.15
N GLU A 61 2.22 -11.07 4.02
CA GLU A 61 2.44 -10.36 2.79
C GLU A 61 3.90 -10.50 2.34
N TYR A 62 4.13 -10.40 1.04
CA TYR A 62 5.46 -10.34 0.41
C TYR A 62 6.40 -11.51 0.73
N ARG A 63 5.89 -12.75 0.75
CA ARG A 63 6.74 -13.95 0.84
C ARG A 63 7.39 -14.23 -0.51
N GLU A 64 8.65 -13.83 -0.65
CA GLU A 64 9.43 -13.99 -1.86
C GLU A 64 9.55 -15.46 -2.29
N LYS A 65 9.33 -15.72 -3.57
CA LYS A 65 9.53 -16.99 -4.26
C LYS A 65 10.33 -16.75 -5.53
N LYS A 66 11.18 -17.72 -5.86
CA LYS A 66 11.95 -17.73 -7.10
C LYS A 66 11.70 -19.04 -7.85
N SER A 67 11.63 -18.94 -9.16
CA SER A 67 11.46 -20.09 -10.04
C SER A 67 12.36 -19.97 -11.25
N GLU A 68 13.21 -20.99 -11.45
CA GLU A 68 13.96 -21.15 -12.70
C GLU A 68 12.99 -21.58 -13.80
N LEU A 69 13.15 -21.01 -14.99
CA LEU A 69 12.24 -21.20 -16.13
C LEU A 69 12.82 -22.11 -17.21
N GLN A 70 14.15 -22.26 -17.29
CA GLN A 70 14.85 -22.97 -18.38
C GLN A 70 14.41 -24.43 -18.59
N ASP A 71 14.02 -25.14 -17.52
CA ASP A 71 13.62 -26.54 -17.57
C ASP A 71 12.10 -26.74 -17.44
N LYS A 72 11.30 -25.66 -17.52
CA LYS A 72 9.86 -25.73 -17.34
C LYS A 72 9.12 -25.59 -18.67
N LYS A 73 8.10 -26.43 -18.86
CA LYS A 73 7.17 -26.27 -19.97
C LYS A 73 6.35 -24.99 -19.87
N GLU A 74 5.99 -24.58 -18.66
CA GLU A 74 5.32 -23.32 -18.39
C GLU A 74 5.44 -22.95 -16.91
N PHE A 75 5.32 -21.66 -16.63
CA PHE A 75 5.10 -21.10 -15.29
C PHE A 75 3.69 -20.51 -15.24
N TYR A 76 2.95 -20.77 -14.16
CA TYR A 76 1.59 -20.28 -13.98
C TYR A 76 1.31 -19.95 -12.51
N ILE A 77 0.78 -18.76 -12.25
CA ILE A 77 0.18 -18.35 -10.99
C ILE A 77 -1.14 -17.61 -11.26
N GLU A 78 -2.07 -17.71 -10.33
CA GLU A 78 -3.34 -16.98 -10.41
C GLU A 78 -3.79 -16.50 -9.04
N ASN A 79 -4.56 -15.42 -9.03
CA ASN A 79 -5.26 -14.89 -7.88
C ASN A 79 -6.76 -14.98 -8.12
N THR A 80 -7.47 -15.68 -7.23
CA THR A 80 -8.91 -15.96 -7.34
C THR A 80 -9.72 -15.51 -6.12
N ARG A 81 -9.08 -14.80 -5.18
CA ARG A 81 -9.72 -14.33 -3.94
C ARG A 81 -10.52 -13.04 -4.11
N GLY A 82 -10.46 -12.43 -5.30
CA GLY A 82 -11.19 -11.21 -5.61
C GLY A 82 -10.49 -9.92 -5.17
N ARG A 83 -9.39 -10.00 -4.41
CA ARG A 83 -8.47 -8.90 -4.05
C ARG A 83 -7.11 -9.14 -4.66
N SER A 84 -6.57 -8.17 -5.38
CA SER A 84 -5.43 -8.32 -6.30
C SER A 84 -4.16 -8.92 -5.69
N SER A 85 -3.92 -8.74 -4.39
CA SER A 85 -2.71 -9.20 -3.71
C SER A 85 -2.96 -10.15 -2.54
N HIS A 86 -4.08 -10.90 -2.53
CA HIS A 86 -4.39 -11.80 -1.41
C HIS A 86 -3.68 -13.16 -1.50
N GLN A 87 -3.49 -13.75 -2.69
CA GLN A 87 -2.75 -15.02 -2.87
C GLN A 87 -1.33 -14.77 -3.38
N TYR A 88 -1.24 -13.88 -4.36
CA TYR A 88 0.01 -13.43 -4.96
C TYR A 88 -0.07 -11.93 -5.20
N HIS A 89 1.06 -11.23 -5.03
CA HIS A 89 1.12 -9.83 -5.40
C HIS A 89 1.09 -9.67 -6.93
N PRO A 90 0.35 -8.66 -7.46
CA PRO A 90 0.18 -8.46 -8.90
C PRO A 90 1.40 -7.82 -9.56
N PHE A 91 2.59 -8.18 -9.11
CA PHE A 91 3.85 -7.80 -9.73
C PHE A 91 4.91 -8.89 -9.59
N CYS A 92 5.86 -8.89 -10.51
CA CYS A 92 6.99 -9.82 -10.49
C CYS A 92 8.22 -9.21 -11.14
N ILE A 93 9.37 -9.80 -10.87
CA ILE A 93 10.65 -9.47 -11.51
C ILE A 93 11.08 -10.67 -12.34
N ILE A 94 11.44 -10.42 -13.60
CA ILE A 94 11.86 -11.45 -14.55
C ILE A 94 13.28 -11.13 -14.98
N GLU A 95 14.18 -12.07 -14.79
CA GLU A 95 15.55 -12.03 -15.26
C GLU A 95 15.64 -12.78 -16.60
N CYS A 96 16.33 -12.19 -17.57
CA CYS A 96 16.53 -12.75 -18.91
C CYS A 96 17.96 -13.26 -19.11
N GLU A 97 18.14 -14.15 -20.08
CA GLU A 97 19.41 -14.82 -20.38
C GLU A 97 20.55 -13.84 -20.70
N ASP A 98 20.23 -12.72 -21.33
CA ASP A 98 21.17 -11.65 -21.69
C ASP A 98 21.45 -10.63 -20.58
N GLY A 99 20.95 -10.89 -19.37
CA GLY A 99 21.14 -10.04 -18.19
C GLY A 99 20.12 -8.90 -18.06
N VAL A 100 19.20 -8.74 -19.00
CA VAL A 100 18.08 -7.79 -18.87
C VAL A 100 17.19 -8.19 -17.72
N ILE A 101 16.74 -7.20 -16.95
CA ILE A 101 15.75 -7.38 -15.88
C ILE A 101 14.47 -6.65 -16.27
N MET A 102 13.34 -7.32 -16.11
CA MET A 102 12.01 -6.74 -16.31
C MET A 102 11.23 -6.75 -15.00
N LEU A 103 10.44 -5.71 -14.76
CA LEU A 103 9.41 -5.68 -13.74
C LEU A 103 8.05 -5.58 -14.43
N LEU A 104 7.13 -6.45 -14.06
CA LEU A 104 5.74 -6.43 -14.50
C LEU A 104 4.83 -6.08 -13.33
N ALA A 105 3.87 -5.17 -13.55
CA ALA A 105 2.83 -4.82 -12.59
C ALA A 105 1.47 -4.85 -13.29
N ILE A 106 0.51 -5.58 -12.71
CA ILE A 106 -0.87 -5.68 -13.21
C ILE A 106 -1.68 -4.58 -12.53
N ALA A 107 -2.32 -3.71 -13.33
CA ALA A 107 -3.09 -2.57 -12.84
C ALA A 107 -4.57 -2.94 -12.65
N TRP A 108 -4.84 -3.96 -11.84
CA TRP A 108 -6.17 -4.50 -11.62
C TRP A 108 -6.38 -4.98 -10.18
N SER A 109 -7.48 -4.60 -9.55
CA SER A 109 -7.76 -4.89 -8.14
C SER A 109 -8.49 -6.21 -7.88
N GLY A 110 -8.98 -6.89 -8.93
CA GLY A 110 -9.65 -8.17 -8.85
C GLY A 110 -8.76 -9.36 -9.20
N ASN A 111 -9.39 -10.42 -9.70
CA ASN A 111 -8.71 -11.67 -10.08
C ASN A 111 -7.89 -11.51 -11.37
N TRP A 112 -6.78 -12.24 -11.43
CA TRP A 112 -5.85 -12.23 -12.55
C TRP A 112 -5.04 -13.53 -12.59
N TYR A 113 -4.41 -13.82 -13.74
CA TYR A 113 -3.37 -14.83 -13.85
C TYR A 113 -2.12 -14.26 -14.55
N LEU A 114 -0.99 -14.90 -14.30
CA LEU A 114 0.27 -14.69 -15.01
C LEU A 114 0.81 -16.04 -15.47
N LYS A 115 1.18 -16.12 -16.75
CA LYS A 115 1.72 -17.32 -17.38
C LYS A 115 2.97 -16.95 -18.18
N ILE A 116 4.02 -17.77 -18.07
CA ILE A 116 5.19 -17.71 -18.95
C ILE A 116 5.25 -19.05 -19.68
N THR A 117 5.19 -19.01 -20.98
CA THR A 117 5.18 -20.22 -21.84
C THR A 117 6.60 -20.73 -22.11
N GLU A 118 6.73 -21.95 -22.60
CA GLU A 118 8.01 -22.58 -22.96
C GLU A 118 8.81 -21.74 -24.00
N ASP A 119 8.10 -21.06 -24.90
CA ASP A 119 8.69 -20.15 -25.90
C ASP A 119 8.92 -18.71 -25.39
N GLY A 120 8.82 -18.51 -24.07
CA GLY A 120 9.16 -17.27 -23.38
C GLY A 120 8.11 -16.15 -23.45
N ARG A 121 6.93 -16.39 -24.05
CA ARG A 121 5.84 -15.40 -24.05
C ARG A 121 5.28 -15.22 -22.66
N ILE A 122 5.03 -14.00 -22.29
CA ILE A 122 4.41 -13.62 -21.02
C ILE A 122 2.96 -13.26 -21.31
N LEU A 123 2.04 -13.96 -20.65
CA LEU A 123 0.60 -13.83 -20.83
C LEU A 123 -0.01 -13.47 -19.49
N THR A 124 -0.91 -12.47 -19.45
CA THR A 124 -1.67 -12.13 -18.25
C THR A 124 -3.08 -11.69 -18.63
N GLY A 125 -4.02 -11.83 -17.71
CA GLY A 125 -5.40 -11.47 -17.96
C GLY A 125 -6.38 -12.14 -16.99
N GLN A 126 -7.56 -12.43 -17.51
CA GLN A 126 -8.61 -13.15 -16.78
C GLN A 126 -9.12 -14.32 -17.61
N THR A 127 -9.31 -15.48 -16.98
CA THR A 127 -9.92 -16.65 -17.64
C THR A 127 -11.43 -16.44 -17.83
N LYS A 128 -12.09 -17.32 -18.59
CA LYS A 128 -13.56 -17.28 -18.80
C LYS A 128 -14.37 -17.50 -17.51
N GLU A 129 -13.77 -18.12 -16.51
CA GLU A 129 -14.35 -18.32 -15.19
C GLU A 129 -14.33 -17.04 -14.36
N MET A 130 -13.31 -16.19 -14.56
CA MET A 130 -13.13 -14.91 -13.87
C MET A 130 -13.91 -13.78 -14.53
N PHE A 131 -14.07 -13.83 -15.86
CA PHE A 131 -14.67 -12.74 -16.62
C PHE A 131 -15.43 -13.23 -17.85
N ALA A 132 -16.66 -12.77 -18.02
CA ALA A 132 -17.43 -12.93 -19.24
C ALA A 132 -18.41 -11.76 -19.41
N ARG A 133 -18.25 -10.99 -20.49
CA ARG A 133 -19.09 -9.81 -20.77
C ARG A 133 -19.67 -9.87 -22.18
N VAL A 134 -20.98 -9.59 -22.30
CA VAL A 134 -21.61 -9.36 -23.60
C VAL A 134 -21.43 -7.89 -23.99
N LEU A 135 -20.85 -7.68 -25.15
CA LEU A 135 -20.76 -6.37 -25.79
C LEU A 135 -21.86 -6.26 -26.85
N LYS A 136 -22.60 -5.19 -26.83
CA LYS A 136 -23.52 -4.83 -27.91
C LYS A 136 -22.76 -4.41 -29.15
N ALA A 137 -23.44 -4.41 -30.29
CA ALA A 137 -22.87 -3.95 -31.55
C ALA A 137 -22.25 -2.55 -31.39
N GLY A 138 -20.98 -2.42 -31.80
CA GLY A 138 -20.20 -1.17 -31.70
C GLY A 138 -19.62 -0.86 -30.33
N GLU A 139 -19.90 -1.64 -29.28
CA GLU A 139 -19.28 -1.45 -27.96
C GLU A 139 -17.83 -1.96 -27.95
N VAL A 140 -16.98 -1.27 -27.17
CA VAL A 140 -15.59 -1.63 -26.94
C VAL A 140 -15.39 -1.94 -25.47
N PHE A 141 -14.76 -3.07 -25.17
CA PHE A 141 -14.21 -3.39 -23.85
C PHE A 141 -12.71 -3.13 -23.84
N TYR A 142 -12.23 -2.42 -22.85
CA TYR A 142 -10.80 -2.24 -22.56
C TYR A 142 -10.43 -3.06 -21.32
N SER A 143 -9.41 -3.89 -21.47
CA SER A 143 -8.86 -4.62 -20.31
C SER A 143 -8.15 -3.67 -19.35
N PRO A 144 -7.96 -4.07 -18.07
CA PRO A 144 -6.96 -3.46 -17.22
C PRO A 144 -5.58 -3.43 -17.88
N SER A 145 -4.75 -2.43 -17.52
CA SER A 145 -3.40 -2.29 -18.07
C SER A 145 -2.40 -3.20 -17.37
N VAL A 146 -1.34 -3.55 -18.10
CA VAL A 146 -0.12 -4.16 -17.56
C VAL A 146 1.03 -3.21 -17.82
N ILE A 147 1.80 -2.93 -16.78
CA ILE A 147 2.96 -2.06 -16.82
C ILE A 147 4.21 -2.93 -16.86
N LYS A 148 5.04 -2.75 -17.88
CA LYS A 148 6.33 -3.39 -18.02
C LYS A 148 7.43 -2.34 -17.97
N ALA A 149 8.31 -2.42 -17.00
CA ALA A 149 9.57 -1.70 -17.01
C ALA A 149 10.71 -2.66 -17.33
N GLN A 150 11.79 -2.17 -17.94
CA GLN A 150 12.98 -2.97 -18.20
C GLN A 150 14.25 -2.15 -18.12
N THR A 151 15.38 -2.80 -17.83
CA THR A 151 16.71 -2.22 -17.86
C THR A 151 17.65 -3.08 -18.67
N GLU A 152 18.44 -2.43 -19.52
CA GLU A 152 19.44 -3.10 -20.37
C GLU A 152 20.78 -3.34 -19.64
N ASP A 153 21.00 -2.66 -18.51
CA ASP A 153 22.24 -2.75 -17.72
C ASP A 153 22.20 -3.85 -16.65
N GLY A 154 21.07 -4.55 -16.51
CA GLY A 154 20.86 -5.57 -15.49
C GLY A 154 20.85 -5.01 -14.05
N ASN A 155 20.68 -3.71 -13.88
CA ASN A 155 20.68 -3.04 -12.57
C ASN A 155 19.25 -2.89 -12.05
N LEU A 156 18.91 -3.69 -11.03
CA LEU A 156 17.58 -3.67 -10.41
C LEU A 156 17.25 -2.29 -9.79
N ASP A 157 18.22 -1.59 -9.20
CA ASP A 157 17.95 -0.27 -8.60
C ASP A 157 17.67 0.79 -9.67
N SER A 158 18.31 0.73 -10.86
CA SER A 158 17.93 1.56 -12.00
C SER A 158 16.49 1.33 -12.41
N LEU A 159 16.09 0.06 -12.50
CA LEU A 159 14.72 -0.33 -12.83
C LEU A 159 13.70 0.20 -11.82
N ILE A 160 14.00 0.04 -10.51
CA ILE A 160 13.15 0.54 -9.42
C ILE A 160 13.01 2.06 -9.50
N ASN A 161 14.10 2.80 -9.68
CA ASN A 161 14.05 4.27 -9.79
C ASN A 161 13.30 4.74 -11.06
N HIS A 162 13.36 4.00 -12.16
CA HIS A 162 12.52 4.24 -13.34
C HIS A 162 11.03 4.03 -13.02
N MET A 163 10.68 2.95 -12.31
CA MET A 163 9.29 2.70 -11.87
C MET A 163 8.80 3.79 -10.90
N HIS A 164 9.65 4.24 -9.98
CA HIS A 164 9.30 5.34 -9.08
C HIS A 164 9.06 6.65 -9.84
N GLY A 165 9.93 6.99 -10.80
CA GLY A 165 9.75 8.16 -11.66
C GLY A 165 8.46 8.08 -12.47
N PHE A 166 8.20 6.95 -13.13
CA PHE A 166 6.95 6.71 -13.86
C PHE A 166 5.72 6.81 -12.94
N GLY A 167 5.81 6.23 -11.74
CA GLY A 167 4.75 6.32 -10.74
C GLY A 167 4.43 7.77 -10.38
N ARG A 168 5.45 8.54 -9.98
CA ARG A 168 5.32 9.95 -9.54
C ARG A 168 4.74 10.86 -10.61
N ASP A 169 5.21 10.73 -11.84
CA ASP A 169 4.96 11.72 -12.87
C ASP A 169 3.78 11.36 -13.78
N ILE A 170 3.45 10.07 -13.90
CA ILE A 170 2.50 9.58 -14.91
C ILE A 170 1.32 8.81 -14.31
N TRP A 171 1.58 7.91 -13.35
CA TRP A 171 0.59 6.87 -13.04
C TRP A 171 -0.14 7.05 -11.72
N LEU A 172 0.58 7.33 -10.64
CA LEU A 172 0.03 7.32 -9.29
C LEU A 172 -0.71 8.63 -8.97
N LYS A 173 -1.67 8.52 -8.08
CA LYS A 173 -2.47 9.66 -7.63
C LYS A 173 -1.68 10.54 -6.67
N HIS A 174 -1.68 11.84 -6.93
CA HIS A 174 -1.14 12.86 -6.03
C HIS A 174 -2.03 14.09 -5.98
N ASN A 175 -2.01 14.78 -4.85
CA ASN A 175 -2.49 16.16 -4.69
C ASN A 175 -1.53 16.96 -3.81
N SER A 176 -1.81 18.24 -3.54
CA SER A 176 -0.97 19.09 -2.70
C SER A 176 -0.80 18.52 -1.29
N GLU A 177 -1.86 17.98 -0.73
CA GLU A 177 -1.92 17.49 0.64
C GLU A 177 -1.19 16.13 0.80
N SER A 178 -1.38 15.20 -0.15
CA SER A 178 -0.68 13.90 -0.10
C SER A 178 0.84 14.05 -0.21
N ARG A 179 1.32 15.11 -0.88
CA ARG A 179 2.76 15.43 -0.98
C ARG A 179 3.36 15.94 0.34
N CYS A 180 2.54 16.34 1.32
CA CYS A 180 3.00 16.73 2.64
C CYS A 180 3.49 15.56 3.49
N LEU A 181 3.05 14.33 3.18
CA LEU A 181 3.41 13.10 3.89
C LEU A 181 3.25 13.28 5.40
N TRP A 182 2.03 13.63 5.84
CA TRP A 182 1.74 13.89 7.24
C TRP A 182 2.13 12.72 8.12
N THR A 183 2.77 13.00 9.24
CA THR A 183 2.94 11.98 10.30
C THR A 183 1.59 11.71 10.94
N GLU A 184 1.21 10.44 11.09
CA GLU A 184 -0.12 10.01 11.52
C GLU A 184 -0.11 9.43 12.94
N TRP A 185 -1.18 9.68 13.69
CA TRP A 185 -1.63 8.84 14.79
C TRP A 185 -2.98 8.22 14.45
N ASN A 186 -3.09 6.90 14.64
CA ASN A 186 -4.32 6.14 14.47
C ASN A 186 -4.61 5.36 15.75
N HIS A 187 -5.87 5.27 16.16
CA HIS A 187 -6.24 4.68 17.45
C HIS A 187 -6.38 3.15 17.43
N TRP A 188 -6.46 2.53 16.24
CA TRP A 188 -7.02 1.19 16.07
C TRP A 188 -6.41 0.14 17.00
N TRP A 189 -5.16 -0.21 16.84
CA TRP A 189 -4.58 -1.35 17.56
C TRP A 189 -4.61 -1.26 19.07
N THR A 190 -4.55 -0.07 19.62
CA THR A 190 -4.50 0.13 21.07
C THR A 190 -5.87 0.07 21.72
N PHE A 191 -6.91 0.52 21.02
CA PHE A 191 -8.23 0.72 21.62
C PHE A 191 -9.34 -0.06 20.92
N GLU A 192 -9.13 -0.41 19.64
CA GLU A 192 -10.13 -1.01 18.75
C GLU A 192 -11.47 -0.28 18.83
N ASP A 193 -12.57 -0.94 18.46
CA ASP A 193 -13.92 -0.37 18.61
C ASP A 193 -14.45 -0.49 20.05
N SER A 194 -13.87 -1.34 20.86
CA SER A 194 -14.34 -1.62 22.22
C SER A 194 -14.01 -0.51 23.23
N GLN A 195 -12.84 0.14 23.09
CA GLN A 195 -12.35 1.13 24.05
C GLN A 195 -12.35 2.56 23.53
N ILE A 196 -12.47 2.77 22.21
CA ILE A 196 -12.48 4.12 21.65
C ILE A 196 -13.73 4.90 22.02
N ASN A 197 -13.54 6.14 22.42
CA ASN A 197 -14.60 7.11 22.67
C ASN A 197 -14.06 8.53 22.52
N GLU A 198 -14.92 9.53 22.67
CA GLU A 198 -14.59 10.95 22.51
C GLU A 198 -13.42 11.40 23.41
N GLU A 199 -13.43 11.01 24.69
CA GLU A 199 -12.39 11.41 25.65
C GLU A 199 -11.04 10.76 25.33
N VAL A 200 -11.03 9.46 25.03
CA VAL A 200 -9.82 8.71 24.64
C VAL A 200 -9.22 9.31 23.36
N PHE A 201 -10.05 9.58 22.36
CA PHE A 201 -9.57 10.17 21.09
C PHE A 201 -8.97 11.56 21.33
N LEU A 202 -9.69 12.46 21.98
CA LEU A 202 -9.25 13.85 22.20
C LEU A 202 -8.01 13.94 23.10
N SER A 203 -7.88 13.08 24.11
CA SER A 203 -6.69 13.07 24.97
C SER A 203 -5.45 12.62 24.21
N ASN A 204 -5.57 11.60 23.36
CA ASN A 204 -4.48 11.16 22.49
C ASN A 204 -4.17 12.18 21.38
N ALA A 205 -5.17 12.83 20.78
CA ALA A 205 -4.96 13.87 19.79
C ALA A 205 -4.14 15.05 20.37
N ARG A 206 -4.42 15.49 21.61
CA ARG A 206 -3.60 16.50 22.28
C ARG A 206 -2.16 16.04 22.50
N ALA A 207 -1.99 14.77 22.94
CA ALA A 207 -0.65 14.21 23.08
C ALA A 207 0.09 14.07 21.74
N ALA A 208 -0.63 13.78 20.66
CA ALA A 208 -0.09 13.75 19.29
C ALA A 208 0.38 15.17 18.86
N ALA A 209 -0.40 16.20 19.13
CA ALA A 209 -0.01 17.60 18.85
C ALA A 209 1.28 18.00 19.60
N GLU A 210 1.41 17.61 20.88
CA GLU A 210 2.64 17.85 21.67
C GLU A 210 3.87 17.18 21.05
N LEU A 211 3.72 16.00 20.47
CA LEU A 211 4.78 15.27 19.77
C LEU A 211 5.08 15.86 18.37
N GLY A 212 4.18 16.70 17.86
CA GLY A 212 4.27 17.25 16.51
C GLY A 212 3.73 16.31 15.43
N ILE A 213 2.89 15.35 15.76
CA ILE A 213 2.12 14.55 14.80
C ILE A 213 1.17 15.49 14.07
N GLU A 214 0.92 15.22 12.78
CA GLU A 214 0.23 16.15 11.88
C GLU A 214 -1.17 15.67 11.46
N LEU A 215 -1.47 14.39 11.60
CA LEU A 215 -2.74 13.76 11.25
C LEU A 215 -3.22 12.87 12.40
N CYS A 216 -4.49 13.01 12.80
CA CYS A 216 -5.14 12.09 13.74
C CYS A 216 -6.31 11.40 13.04
N THR A 217 -6.21 10.08 12.86
CA THR A 217 -7.24 9.27 12.20
C THR A 217 -8.12 8.53 13.21
N LEU A 218 -9.43 8.75 13.11
CA LEU A 218 -10.44 7.96 13.78
C LEU A 218 -10.76 6.73 12.92
N ASP A 219 -10.26 5.57 13.33
CA ASP A 219 -10.45 4.28 12.67
C ASP A 219 -11.84 3.68 13.00
N ALA A 220 -12.09 2.40 12.75
CA ALA A 220 -13.38 1.75 12.95
C ALA A 220 -13.96 1.92 14.38
N GLY A 221 -15.28 1.80 14.52
CA GLY A 221 -16.00 1.93 15.81
C GLY A 221 -16.70 3.26 16.04
N TRP A 222 -16.59 4.22 15.11
CA TRP A 222 -17.26 5.51 15.21
C TRP A 222 -18.74 5.48 14.74
N PHE A 223 -19.11 4.54 13.89
CA PHE A 223 -20.42 4.44 13.21
C PHE A 223 -21.36 3.44 13.89
N GLY A 224 -22.60 3.42 13.41
CA GLY A 224 -23.67 2.60 13.95
C GLY A 224 -24.28 3.20 15.22
N ASN A 225 -25.38 2.61 15.68
CA ASN A 225 -26.20 3.14 16.79
C ASN A 225 -26.12 2.31 18.07
N ASN A 226 -25.28 1.28 18.12
CA ASN A 226 -25.16 0.39 19.26
C ASN A 226 -23.70 0.03 19.57
N ARG A 227 -23.21 0.38 20.76
CA ARG A 227 -21.84 0.12 21.22
C ARG A 227 -21.56 -1.36 21.53
N ASP A 228 -22.60 -2.16 21.80
CA ASP A 228 -22.46 -3.57 22.16
C ASP A 228 -22.38 -4.49 20.94
N ILE A 229 -22.59 -3.92 19.74
CA ILE A 229 -22.43 -4.62 18.46
C ILE A 229 -21.07 -4.27 17.88
N THR A 230 -20.27 -5.29 17.58
CA THR A 230 -18.98 -5.07 16.94
C THR A 230 -19.12 -4.33 15.61
N TRP A 231 -18.18 -3.46 15.30
CA TRP A 231 -18.14 -2.58 14.14
C TRP A 231 -18.42 -3.31 12.82
N SER A 232 -17.88 -4.50 12.62
CA SER A 232 -18.01 -5.28 11.37
C SER A 232 -19.43 -5.71 11.04
N LYS A 233 -20.34 -5.71 12.01
CA LYS A 233 -21.76 -6.04 11.79
C LYS A 233 -22.62 -4.85 11.43
N LEU A 234 -22.09 -3.63 11.60
CA LEU A 234 -22.79 -2.36 11.34
C LEU A 234 -22.22 -1.61 10.14
N GLN A 235 -21.30 -2.21 9.37
CA GLN A 235 -20.77 -1.62 8.14
C GLN A 235 -21.89 -1.29 7.16
N GLY A 236 -21.86 -0.10 6.58
CA GLY A 236 -22.95 0.46 5.78
C GLY A 236 -23.71 1.59 6.47
N ASP A 237 -23.70 1.65 7.80
CA ASP A 237 -24.42 2.67 8.59
C ASP A 237 -23.60 3.98 8.71
N TRP A 238 -23.08 4.46 7.58
CA TRP A 238 -22.14 5.58 7.52
C TRP A 238 -22.76 6.94 7.86
N SER A 239 -24.07 7.06 7.79
CA SER A 239 -24.83 8.27 8.19
C SER A 239 -25.08 8.36 9.69
N HIS A 240 -24.75 7.33 10.46
CA HIS A 240 -25.02 7.26 11.88
C HIS A 240 -23.71 7.08 12.66
N TYR A 241 -23.36 8.05 13.51
CA TYR A 241 -22.28 7.86 14.43
C TYR A 241 -22.76 7.31 15.79
N ASN A 242 -21.88 6.62 16.49
CA ASN A 242 -22.17 6.03 17.79
C ASN A 242 -22.25 7.12 18.87
N ARG A 243 -23.47 7.54 19.23
CA ARG A 243 -23.73 8.64 20.17
C ARG A 243 -23.35 8.30 21.62
N GLU A 244 -23.24 7.02 21.97
CA GLU A 244 -22.79 6.60 23.31
C GLU A 244 -21.28 6.77 23.46
N ARG A 245 -20.52 6.65 22.38
CA ARG A 245 -19.08 6.85 22.35
C ARG A 245 -18.69 8.30 22.04
N PHE A 246 -19.46 8.99 21.20
CA PHE A 246 -19.17 10.31 20.66
C PHE A 246 -20.37 11.24 20.87
N HIS A 247 -20.53 11.76 22.09
CA HIS A 247 -21.73 12.52 22.50
C HIS A 247 -21.94 13.79 21.68
N HIS A 248 -20.83 14.48 21.30
CA HIS A 248 -20.88 15.74 20.56
C HIS A 248 -20.79 15.54 19.04
N GLY A 249 -20.64 14.27 18.58
CA GLY A 249 -20.51 13.92 17.17
C GLY A 249 -19.09 14.02 16.62
N ILE A 250 -18.90 13.44 15.43
CA ILE A 250 -17.57 13.30 14.84
C ILE A 250 -16.99 14.66 14.40
N ARG A 251 -17.84 15.59 13.98
CA ARG A 251 -17.42 16.96 13.63
C ARG A 251 -16.76 17.67 14.81
N TYR A 252 -17.21 17.44 16.02
CA TYR A 252 -16.61 18.02 17.22
C TYR A 252 -15.15 17.54 17.41
N LEU A 253 -14.86 16.27 17.12
CA LEU A 253 -13.50 15.75 17.14
C LEU A 253 -12.63 16.40 16.07
N SER A 254 -13.14 16.47 14.86
CA SER A 254 -12.45 17.11 13.73
C SER A 254 -12.12 18.58 14.02
N ASP A 255 -13.09 19.34 14.50
CA ASP A 255 -12.88 20.75 14.86
C ASP A 255 -11.83 20.92 15.97
N ALA A 256 -11.79 20.00 16.95
CA ALA A 256 -10.78 20.01 18.00
C ALA A 256 -9.38 19.72 17.46
N VAL A 257 -9.24 18.71 16.60
CA VAL A 257 -7.97 18.38 15.93
C VAL A 257 -7.48 19.54 15.06
N HIS A 258 -8.35 20.15 14.26
CA HIS A 258 -8.03 21.32 13.44
C HIS A 258 -7.61 22.52 14.30
N LYS A 259 -8.25 22.73 15.44
CA LYS A 259 -7.89 23.81 16.37
C LYS A 259 -6.46 23.65 16.91
N ASP A 260 -6.00 22.42 17.08
CA ASP A 260 -4.64 22.11 17.50
C ASP A 260 -3.64 22.12 16.32
N GLY A 261 -4.08 22.54 15.12
CA GLY A 261 -3.26 22.71 13.92
C GLY A 261 -2.95 21.41 13.15
N MET A 262 -3.65 20.33 13.47
CA MET A 262 -3.49 19.03 12.83
C MET A 262 -4.59 18.78 11.79
N LYS A 263 -4.42 17.73 11.02
CA LYS A 263 -5.38 17.17 10.06
C LYS A 263 -6.23 16.08 10.71
N PHE A 264 -7.49 15.96 10.27
CA PHE A 264 -8.39 14.93 10.75
C PHE A 264 -8.61 13.84 9.69
N GLY A 265 -8.37 12.58 10.05
CA GLY A 265 -8.64 11.41 9.24
C GLY A 265 -9.82 10.60 9.75
N ILE A 266 -10.53 9.92 8.84
CA ILE A 266 -11.62 9.01 9.17
C ILE A 266 -11.51 7.71 8.35
N TRP A 267 -11.78 6.60 9.02
CA TRP A 267 -11.83 5.27 8.39
C TRP A 267 -13.22 4.96 7.86
N MET A 268 -13.28 4.22 6.77
CA MET A 268 -14.50 3.67 6.20
C MET A 268 -14.19 2.34 5.49
N GLU A 269 -15.13 1.39 5.52
CA GLU A 269 -15.11 0.21 4.65
C GLU A 269 -16.26 0.31 3.64
N PRO A 270 -16.04 1.05 2.55
CA PRO A 270 -17.14 1.56 1.71
C PRO A 270 -17.92 0.47 0.98
N GLU A 271 -17.29 -0.66 0.72
CA GLU A 271 -17.89 -1.76 -0.06
C GLU A 271 -18.60 -2.78 0.83
N ALA A 272 -18.37 -2.77 2.16
CA ALA A 272 -18.95 -3.74 3.07
C ALA A 272 -20.42 -3.46 3.40
N MET A 273 -21.15 -4.52 3.69
CA MET A 273 -22.57 -4.50 4.11
C MET A 273 -22.73 -5.38 5.36
N GLY A 274 -22.66 -4.77 6.52
CA GLY A 274 -22.72 -5.48 7.80
C GLY A 274 -24.00 -6.28 7.99
N ALA A 275 -23.89 -7.45 8.59
CA ALA A 275 -25.01 -8.37 8.75
C ALA A 275 -26.21 -7.80 9.54
N LEU A 276 -25.96 -6.79 10.39
CA LEU A 276 -26.99 -6.13 11.22
C LEU A 276 -27.21 -4.66 10.85
N SER A 277 -26.57 -4.16 9.78
CA SER A 277 -26.70 -2.77 9.35
C SER A 277 -28.12 -2.42 8.90
N GLU A 278 -28.48 -1.15 9.06
CA GLU A 278 -29.72 -0.61 8.49
C GLU A 278 -29.67 -0.65 6.96
N LEU A 279 -28.49 -0.39 6.37
CA LEU A 279 -28.28 -0.52 4.93
C LEU A 279 -28.76 -1.87 4.39
N ARG A 280 -28.39 -2.97 5.04
CA ARG A 280 -28.78 -4.31 4.59
C ARG A 280 -30.27 -4.57 4.73
N LYS A 281 -30.91 -3.97 5.74
CA LYS A 281 -32.36 -4.09 5.95
C LYS A 281 -33.16 -3.28 4.94
N GLU A 282 -32.68 -2.08 4.60
CA GLU A 282 -33.35 -1.15 3.69
C GLU A 282 -33.11 -1.51 2.23
N HIS A 283 -31.91 -2.00 1.90
CA HIS A 283 -31.46 -2.30 0.55
C HIS A 283 -30.86 -3.70 0.39
N PRO A 284 -31.60 -4.78 0.74
CA PRO A 284 -31.10 -6.15 0.55
C PRO A 284 -30.88 -6.49 -0.94
N GLU A 285 -31.52 -5.74 -1.85
CA GLU A 285 -31.35 -5.88 -3.30
C GLU A 285 -29.97 -5.44 -3.78
N TRP A 286 -29.18 -4.68 -3.01
CA TRP A 286 -27.82 -4.27 -3.38
C TRP A 286 -26.73 -5.27 -2.96
N GLU A 287 -27.11 -6.25 -2.13
CA GLU A 287 -26.17 -7.27 -1.66
C GLU A 287 -25.62 -8.11 -2.82
N ALA A 288 -24.31 -8.23 -2.86
CA ALA A 288 -23.65 -9.15 -3.78
C ALA A 288 -23.94 -10.60 -3.38
N LEU A 289 -24.52 -11.35 -4.29
CA LEU A 289 -24.82 -12.78 -4.09
C LEU A 289 -24.11 -13.61 -5.16
N ARG A 290 -23.73 -14.83 -4.77
CA ARG A 290 -23.28 -15.84 -5.72
C ARG A 290 -24.11 -17.12 -5.59
N ASP A 291 -24.73 -17.52 -6.69
CA ASP A 291 -25.66 -18.65 -6.75
C ASP A 291 -26.76 -18.55 -5.68
N GLY A 292 -27.26 -17.33 -5.45
CA GLY A 292 -28.30 -17.00 -4.48
C GLY A 292 -27.84 -17.01 -3.02
N LYS A 293 -26.54 -17.09 -2.75
CA LYS A 293 -25.98 -17.10 -1.38
C LYS A 293 -25.18 -15.83 -1.11
N SER A 294 -25.30 -15.33 0.13
CA SER A 294 -24.45 -14.27 0.67
C SER A 294 -23.02 -14.76 0.80
N TYR A 295 -22.09 -13.82 0.72
CA TYR A 295 -20.70 -14.03 1.15
C TYR A 295 -20.64 -14.10 2.68
N GLU A 296 -19.57 -14.69 3.22
CA GLU A 296 -19.32 -14.76 4.68
C GLU A 296 -19.34 -13.36 5.29
N ASN A 297 -18.64 -12.43 4.67
CA ASN A 297 -18.72 -10.99 4.93
C ASN A 297 -19.49 -10.36 3.75
N PRO A 298 -20.76 -9.98 3.93
CA PRO A 298 -21.58 -9.42 2.85
C PRO A 298 -21.04 -8.08 2.35
N TYR A 299 -21.23 -7.80 1.08
CA TYR A 299 -20.81 -6.54 0.49
C TYR A 299 -21.79 -6.02 -0.56
N VAL A 300 -21.70 -4.73 -0.84
CA VAL A 300 -22.53 -4.03 -1.84
C VAL A 300 -21.97 -4.28 -3.23
N CYS A 301 -22.79 -4.75 -4.17
CA CYS A 301 -22.37 -4.88 -5.56
C CYS A 301 -22.43 -3.53 -6.29
N LEU A 302 -21.28 -2.93 -6.54
CA LEU A 302 -21.20 -1.64 -7.26
C LEU A 302 -21.36 -1.75 -8.79
N GLY A 303 -21.67 -2.93 -9.30
CA GLY A 303 -22.26 -3.10 -10.63
C GLY A 303 -23.68 -2.55 -10.70
N ASN A 304 -24.41 -2.55 -9.58
CA ASN A 304 -25.69 -1.88 -9.43
C ASN A 304 -25.49 -0.35 -9.36
N LYS A 305 -26.17 0.39 -10.25
CA LYS A 305 -25.98 1.84 -10.38
C LYS A 305 -26.55 2.65 -9.23
N GLU A 306 -27.60 2.17 -8.60
CA GLU A 306 -28.18 2.82 -7.41
C GLU A 306 -27.24 2.66 -6.21
N ALA A 307 -26.67 1.48 -6.02
CA ALA A 307 -25.67 1.22 -5.00
C ALA A 307 -24.37 2.00 -5.22
N GLU A 308 -23.90 2.13 -6.49
CA GLU A 308 -22.77 2.99 -6.85
C GLU A 308 -23.03 4.46 -6.48
N GLU A 309 -24.22 4.98 -6.80
CA GLU A 309 -24.60 6.35 -6.46
C GLU A 309 -24.75 6.55 -4.96
N TRP A 310 -25.40 5.62 -4.26
CA TRP A 310 -25.49 5.64 -2.81
C TRP A 310 -24.09 5.73 -2.15
N LEU A 311 -23.15 4.90 -2.59
CA LEU A 311 -21.79 4.92 -2.01
C LEU A 311 -21.10 6.27 -2.23
N PHE A 312 -21.22 6.83 -3.44
CA PHE A 312 -20.66 8.16 -3.71
C PHE A 312 -21.28 9.23 -2.79
N GLN A 313 -22.60 9.18 -2.56
CA GLN A 313 -23.27 10.13 -1.66
C GLN A 313 -22.84 9.90 -0.20
N ALA A 314 -22.77 8.65 0.28
CA ALA A 314 -22.33 8.33 1.63
C ALA A 314 -20.91 8.85 1.91
N MET A 315 -19.96 8.58 1.02
CA MET A 315 -18.59 9.08 1.16
C MET A 315 -18.53 10.61 1.08
N SER A 316 -19.30 11.22 0.19
CA SER A 316 -19.35 12.69 0.06
C SER A 316 -19.93 13.35 1.30
N SER A 317 -21.05 12.84 1.82
CA SER A 317 -21.68 13.36 3.05
C SER A 317 -20.73 13.21 4.25
N LEU A 318 -20.07 12.05 4.38
CA LEU A 318 -19.09 11.84 5.45
C LEU A 318 -17.95 12.86 5.39
N ALA A 319 -17.39 13.12 4.20
CA ALA A 319 -16.34 14.12 4.04
C ALA A 319 -16.81 15.55 4.38
N GLU A 320 -18.03 15.92 3.97
CA GLU A 320 -18.61 17.25 4.25
C GLU A 320 -18.95 17.43 5.74
N GLU A 321 -19.63 16.45 6.33
CA GLU A 321 -20.10 16.52 7.70
C GLU A 321 -18.97 16.50 8.72
N THR A 322 -17.93 15.70 8.46
CA THR A 322 -16.77 15.59 9.35
C THR A 322 -15.67 16.61 9.04
N ALA A 323 -15.70 17.20 7.84
CA ALA A 323 -14.60 18.03 7.30
C ALA A 323 -13.24 17.31 7.37
N CYS A 324 -13.22 16.01 7.07
CA CYS A 324 -11.98 15.24 7.12
C CYS A 324 -11.03 15.64 5.98
N ASP A 325 -9.74 15.63 6.28
CA ASP A 325 -8.64 15.87 5.33
C ASP A 325 -8.13 14.55 4.72
N HIS A 326 -8.37 13.44 5.42
CA HIS A 326 -7.87 12.11 5.09
C HIS A 326 -8.98 11.07 5.25
N MET A 327 -9.05 10.12 4.34
CA MET A 327 -10.01 9.02 4.39
C MET A 327 -9.28 7.69 4.15
N LYS A 328 -9.24 6.86 5.18
CA LYS A 328 -8.71 5.49 5.10
C LYS A 328 -9.82 4.57 4.65
N LEU A 329 -9.66 3.98 3.47
CA LEU A 329 -10.62 3.10 2.84
C LEU A 329 -10.15 1.65 2.92
N ASP A 330 -10.88 0.85 3.69
CA ASP A 330 -10.55 -0.55 3.93
C ASP A 330 -11.44 -1.50 3.12
N PHE A 331 -11.06 -2.79 3.08
CA PHE A 331 -11.81 -3.86 2.44
C PHE A 331 -11.44 -5.21 3.05
N ASN A 332 -12.18 -5.65 4.07
CA ASN A 332 -11.87 -6.81 4.91
C ASN A 332 -12.64 -8.08 4.52
N LEU A 333 -12.85 -8.28 3.23
CA LEU A 333 -13.59 -9.43 2.71
C LEU A 333 -12.99 -9.96 1.41
N ASP A 334 -13.30 -11.21 1.08
CA ASP A 334 -12.89 -11.85 -0.17
C ASP A 334 -14.09 -11.97 -1.11
N PRO A 335 -14.22 -11.12 -2.13
CA PRO A 335 -15.32 -11.21 -3.10
C PRO A 335 -15.16 -12.37 -4.07
N GLU A 336 -14.05 -13.11 -4.04
CA GLU A 336 -13.76 -14.28 -4.87
C GLU A 336 -14.03 -14.04 -6.37
N LEU A 337 -15.00 -14.74 -6.94
CA LEU A 337 -15.43 -14.54 -8.34
C LEU A 337 -16.48 -13.42 -8.50
N GLY A 338 -16.85 -12.76 -7.42
CA GLY A 338 -17.81 -11.65 -7.42
C GLY A 338 -19.28 -12.06 -7.52
N CYS A 339 -20.13 -11.06 -7.49
CA CYS A 339 -21.59 -11.19 -7.65
C CYS A 339 -21.95 -11.84 -8.99
N ASN A 340 -22.96 -12.71 -8.99
CA ASN A 340 -23.48 -13.27 -10.23
C ASN A 340 -24.99 -13.00 -10.45
N ARG A 341 -25.53 -11.99 -9.77
CA ARG A 341 -26.89 -11.50 -9.98
C ARG A 341 -26.98 -10.77 -11.33
N GLU A 342 -28.01 -11.08 -12.10
CA GLU A 342 -28.22 -10.45 -13.43
C GLU A 342 -29.02 -9.15 -13.34
N ASP A 343 -29.68 -8.88 -12.20
CA ASP A 343 -30.42 -7.64 -11.92
C ASP A 343 -29.54 -6.48 -11.44
N HIS A 344 -28.21 -6.68 -11.29
CA HIS A 344 -27.26 -5.65 -10.88
C HIS A 344 -26.58 -4.90 -12.04
N GLY A 345 -27.15 -4.98 -13.26
CA GLY A 345 -26.61 -4.28 -14.43
C GLY A 345 -25.35 -4.90 -15.02
N HIS A 346 -24.97 -6.11 -14.59
CA HIS A 346 -23.88 -6.92 -15.12
C HIS A 346 -24.36 -8.35 -15.37
N GLN A 347 -23.54 -9.12 -16.07
CA GLN A 347 -23.83 -10.51 -16.36
C GLN A 347 -23.23 -11.46 -15.31
N LYS A 348 -23.59 -12.74 -15.37
CA LYS A 348 -23.27 -13.75 -14.37
C LYS A 348 -21.77 -13.84 -14.02
N ASN A 349 -20.86 -13.73 -14.98
CA ASN A 349 -19.41 -13.81 -14.74
C ASN A 349 -18.70 -12.46 -14.97
N ASP A 350 -19.43 -11.35 -14.85
CA ASP A 350 -18.91 -9.99 -14.99
C ASP A 350 -18.99 -9.18 -13.68
N GLY A 351 -19.55 -9.78 -12.63
CA GLY A 351 -19.87 -9.04 -11.40
C GLY A 351 -18.65 -8.46 -10.68
N LEU A 352 -17.54 -9.17 -10.61
CA LEU A 352 -16.32 -8.65 -9.98
C LEU A 352 -15.71 -7.49 -10.79
N GLN A 353 -15.72 -7.61 -12.12
CA GLN A 353 -15.26 -6.56 -13.01
C GLN A 353 -16.14 -5.31 -12.89
N ALA A 354 -17.47 -5.48 -12.95
CA ALA A 354 -18.44 -4.40 -12.83
C ALA A 354 -18.37 -3.70 -11.46
N HIS A 355 -18.15 -4.47 -10.39
CA HIS A 355 -17.97 -3.96 -9.03
C HIS A 355 -16.74 -3.04 -8.94
N TYR A 356 -15.55 -3.48 -9.38
CA TYR A 356 -14.35 -2.64 -9.32
C TYR A 356 -14.42 -1.45 -10.29
N GLU A 357 -15.02 -1.61 -11.47
CA GLU A 357 -15.28 -0.46 -12.36
C GLU A 357 -16.18 0.57 -11.68
N GLY A 358 -17.21 0.13 -10.93
CA GLY A 358 -18.07 0.98 -10.11
C GLY A 358 -17.28 1.69 -9.02
N TYR A 359 -16.50 0.96 -8.25
CA TYR A 359 -15.66 1.52 -7.20
C TYR A 359 -14.66 2.56 -7.73
N TYR A 360 -14.02 2.26 -8.85
CA TYR A 360 -13.10 3.19 -9.51
C TYR A 360 -13.78 4.49 -9.95
N ARG A 361 -15.04 4.41 -10.41
CA ARG A 361 -15.83 5.62 -10.75
C ARG A 361 -16.17 6.43 -9.50
N VAL A 362 -16.53 5.77 -8.40
CA VAL A 362 -16.80 6.45 -7.12
C VAL A 362 -15.55 7.19 -6.63
N LEU A 363 -14.39 6.55 -6.58
CA LEU A 363 -13.13 7.17 -6.15
C LEU A 363 -12.72 8.35 -7.06
N LYS A 364 -12.93 8.23 -8.37
CA LYS A 364 -12.69 9.32 -9.30
C LYS A 364 -13.59 10.52 -9.01
N ARG A 365 -14.89 10.32 -8.88
CA ARG A 365 -15.88 11.36 -8.56
C ARG A 365 -15.58 12.02 -7.21
N LEU A 366 -15.21 11.22 -6.21
CA LEU A 366 -14.84 11.71 -4.88
C LEU A 366 -13.62 12.64 -4.96
N SER A 367 -12.58 12.24 -5.68
CA SER A 367 -11.38 13.07 -5.88
C SER A 367 -11.65 14.35 -6.69
N GLU A 368 -12.60 14.32 -7.62
CA GLU A 368 -13.02 15.50 -8.39
C GLU A 368 -13.82 16.48 -7.51
N LYS A 369 -14.67 15.95 -6.62
CA LYS A 369 -15.46 16.77 -5.68
C LYS A 369 -14.61 17.33 -4.54
N PHE A 370 -13.65 16.55 -4.03
CA PHE A 370 -12.77 16.90 -2.91
C PHE A 370 -11.29 16.81 -3.31
N PRO A 371 -10.78 17.76 -4.10
CA PRO A 371 -9.42 17.68 -4.67
C PRO A 371 -8.29 17.70 -3.62
N HIS A 372 -8.58 18.15 -2.40
CA HIS A 372 -7.62 18.17 -1.29
C HIS A 372 -7.68 16.94 -0.38
N LEU A 373 -8.73 16.10 -0.52
CA LEU A 373 -8.87 14.90 0.30
C LEU A 373 -7.77 13.89 -0.05
N VAL A 374 -7.08 13.42 0.97
CA VAL A 374 -6.12 12.32 0.84
C VAL A 374 -6.86 11.00 1.03
N ILE A 375 -6.69 10.08 0.11
CA ILE A 375 -7.28 8.74 0.15
C ILE A 375 -6.16 7.72 0.42
N GLU A 376 -6.30 6.98 1.51
CA GLU A 376 -5.47 5.82 1.85
C GLU A 376 -6.19 4.55 1.41
N ASN A 377 -5.48 3.67 0.71
CA ASN A 377 -5.94 2.34 0.37
C ASN A 377 -5.46 1.33 1.42
N CYS A 378 -6.41 0.67 2.04
CA CYS A 378 -6.22 -0.48 2.91
C CYS A 378 -7.10 -1.64 2.43
N SER A 379 -6.72 -2.87 2.72
CA SER A 379 -7.55 -4.05 2.49
C SER A 379 -7.05 -5.19 3.38
N SER A 380 -7.44 -5.22 4.64
CA SER A 380 -6.79 -6.03 5.68
C SER A 380 -5.26 -5.89 5.55
N GLY A 381 -4.77 -4.68 5.65
CA GLY A 381 -3.39 -4.35 5.26
C GLY A 381 -3.20 -4.30 3.75
N GLY A 382 -2.21 -5.03 3.23
CA GLY A 382 -1.75 -4.98 1.85
C GLY A 382 -2.42 -5.96 0.88
N LEU A 383 -3.62 -6.49 1.16
CA LEU A 383 -4.22 -7.56 0.33
C LEU A 383 -4.91 -7.07 -0.96
N ARG A 384 -4.97 -5.73 -1.20
CA ARG A 384 -5.43 -5.12 -2.46
C ARG A 384 -4.52 -3.95 -2.81
N THR A 385 -3.27 -4.24 -3.11
CA THR A 385 -2.28 -3.23 -3.51
C THR A 385 -1.80 -3.52 -4.93
N ASP A 386 -2.24 -2.68 -5.87
CA ASP A 386 -1.97 -2.78 -7.30
C ASP A 386 -1.99 -1.40 -7.96
N TYR A 387 -1.49 -1.30 -9.19
CA TYR A 387 -1.48 -0.05 -9.93
C TYR A 387 -2.86 0.45 -10.37
N GLY A 388 -3.90 -0.41 -10.36
CA GLY A 388 -5.28 0.00 -10.65
C GLY A 388 -5.86 0.86 -9.53
N ILE A 389 -5.76 0.39 -8.28
CA ILE A 389 -6.23 1.15 -7.11
C ILE A 389 -5.32 2.36 -6.82
N MET A 390 -3.99 2.20 -6.95
CA MET A 390 -3.03 3.27 -6.68
C MET A 390 -3.08 4.42 -7.70
N LYS A 391 -3.72 4.24 -8.83
CA LYS A 391 -4.09 5.34 -9.74
C LYS A 391 -5.19 6.24 -9.17
N ARG A 392 -5.83 5.84 -8.05
CA ARG A 392 -7.01 6.47 -7.44
C ARG A 392 -6.84 6.80 -5.96
N ALA A 393 -5.93 6.11 -5.29
CA ALA A 393 -5.53 6.35 -3.91
C ALA A 393 -4.13 6.97 -3.85
N HIS A 394 -3.85 7.71 -2.79
CA HIS A 394 -2.60 8.46 -2.63
C HIS A 394 -1.53 7.63 -1.89
N THR A 395 -1.96 6.81 -0.93
CA THR A 395 -1.09 5.95 -0.14
C THR A 395 -1.66 4.55 -0.01
N ALA A 396 -0.78 3.56 0.18
CA ALA A 396 -1.13 2.18 0.47
C ALA A 396 -0.66 1.81 1.88
N PHE A 397 -1.56 1.30 2.71
CA PHE A 397 -1.23 0.65 3.96
C PHE A 397 -0.70 -0.76 3.68
N ILE A 398 0.50 -1.09 4.18
CA ILE A 398 1.24 -2.26 3.66
C ILE A 398 0.92 -3.58 4.35
N SER A 399 0.54 -3.54 5.62
CA SER A 399 0.18 -4.72 6.41
C SER A 399 -0.52 -4.30 7.70
N ASP A 400 -1.39 -5.16 8.23
CA ASP A 400 -1.96 -4.99 9.56
C ASP A 400 -0.97 -5.40 10.67
N VAL A 401 0.02 -6.21 10.33
CA VAL A 401 1.05 -6.63 11.29
C VAL A 401 2.09 -5.54 11.47
N ASP A 402 2.26 -5.06 12.69
CA ASP A 402 3.10 -3.91 13.02
C ASP A 402 4.37 -4.29 13.80
N VAL A 403 4.91 -5.46 13.51
CA VAL A 403 6.23 -5.87 13.98
C VAL A 403 7.28 -5.35 13.03
N SER A 404 8.27 -4.59 13.53
CA SER A 404 9.27 -3.90 12.70
C SER A 404 9.99 -4.81 11.70
N SER A 405 10.28 -6.06 12.05
CA SER A 405 10.90 -7.03 11.14
C SER A 405 9.99 -7.40 9.96
N HIS A 406 8.68 -7.56 10.20
CA HIS A 406 7.70 -7.81 9.15
C HIS A 406 7.51 -6.57 8.28
N SER A 407 7.36 -5.40 8.90
CA SER A 407 7.22 -4.12 8.20
C SER A 407 8.39 -3.83 7.25
N LEU A 408 9.63 -4.05 7.71
CA LEU A 408 10.83 -3.88 6.89
C LEU A 408 10.89 -4.88 5.73
N ASN A 409 10.44 -6.12 5.94
CA ASN A 409 10.34 -7.10 4.86
C ASN A 409 9.28 -6.69 3.82
N CYS A 410 8.08 -6.28 4.26
CA CYS A 410 7.03 -5.78 3.37
C CYS A 410 7.50 -4.56 2.58
N PHE A 411 8.13 -3.60 3.27
CA PHE A 411 8.66 -2.40 2.65
C PHE A 411 9.77 -2.70 1.63
N TRP A 412 10.68 -3.64 1.93
CA TRP A 412 11.72 -4.07 0.98
C TRP A 412 11.13 -4.45 -0.38
N HIS A 413 10.05 -5.21 -0.38
CA HIS A 413 9.47 -5.71 -1.63
C HIS A 413 8.51 -4.71 -2.28
N LEU A 414 7.67 -4.04 -1.48
CA LEU A 414 6.71 -3.08 -2.00
C LEU A 414 7.41 -1.87 -2.64
N SER A 415 8.50 -1.39 -2.05
CA SER A 415 9.29 -0.28 -2.59
C SER A 415 10.03 -0.61 -3.89
N MET A 416 9.98 -1.85 -4.38
CA MET A 416 10.47 -2.17 -5.71
C MET A 416 9.56 -1.67 -6.82
N PHE A 417 8.25 -1.49 -6.56
CA PHE A 417 7.32 -1.01 -7.58
C PHE A 417 6.49 0.23 -7.18
N LEU A 418 6.30 0.50 -5.89
CA LEU A 418 5.71 1.75 -5.41
C LEU A 418 6.78 2.67 -4.83
N PRO A 419 6.76 3.97 -5.19
CA PRO A 419 7.63 4.94 -4.54
C PRO A 419 7.36 5.03 -3.04
N PRO A 420 8.38 5.25 -2.21
CA PRO A 420 8.24 5.30 -0.76
C PRO A 420 7.17 6.29 -0.24
N GLU A 421 6.97 7.42 -0.92
CA GLU A 421 5.96 8.41 -0.56
C GLU A 421 4.51 7.95 -0.76
N ASN A 422 4.29 6.87 -1.51
CA ASN A 422 2.97 6.26 -1.68
C ASN A 422 2.72 5.08 -0.73
N ILE A 423 3.60 4.88 0.25
CA ILE A 423 3.54 3.80 1.23
C ILE A 423 3.33 4.42 2.61
N LEU A 424 2.44 3.82 3.41
CA LEU A 424 2.21 4.17 4.80
C LEU A 424 2.26 2.92 5.67
N HIS A 425 2.92 3.03 6.79
CA HIS A 425 2.83 2.04 7.86
C HIS A 425 3.04 2.71 9.23
N TRP A 426 2.66 1.99 10.29
CA TRP A 426 2.79 2.51 11.64
C TRP A 426 4.10 2.05 12.28
N ALA A 427 4.80 3.01 12.86
CA ALA A 427 5.94 2.74 13.72
C ALA A 427 5.43 2.15 15.01
N TRP A 428 5.63 0.86 15.21
CA TRP A 428 5.33 0.23 16.46
C TRP A 428 3.89 0.46 16.97
N SER A 429 3.11 -0.58 17.01
CA SER A 429 1.78 -0.63 17.59
C SER A 429 1.80 -1.22 18.99
N GLN A 430 0.92 -0.69 19.83
CA GLN A 430 0.46 -1.34 21.01
C GLN A 430 -0.90 -1.94 20.69
N THR A 431 -1.03 -3.27 20.72
CA THR A 431 -2.33 -3.92 20.50
C THR A 431 -3.14 -3.97 21.79
N LEU A 432 -4.47 -4.04 21.65
CA LEU A 432 -5.38 -4.19 22.78
C LEU A 432 -5.05 -5.47 23.55
N GLU A 433 -4.96 -5.36 24.88
CA GLU A 433 -4.86 -6.51 25.78
C GLU A 433 -6.28 -7.01 26.09
N TYR A 434 -6.55 -8.26 25.74
CA TYR A 434 -7.82 -8.91 26.03
C TYR A 434 -7.90 -9.35 27.51
N GLU A 435 -9.09 -9.72 27.99
CA GLU A 435 -9.32 -10.13 29.38
C GLU A 435 -8.46 -11.32 29.84
N ASP A 436 -8.04 -12.17 28.91
CA ASP A 436 -7.16 -13.31 29.17
C ASP A 436 -5.67 -12.96 29.10
N GLY A 437 -5.32 -11.69 28.89
CA GLY A 437 -3.96 -11.19 28.74
C GLY A 437 -3.33 -11.44 27.37
N SER A 438 -4.09 -11.92 26.39
CA SER A 438 -3.60 -12.09 25.02
C SER A 438 -3.66 -10.80 24.21
N HIS A 439 -2.92 -10.75 23.12
CA HIS A 439 -2.87 -9.65 22.13
C HIS A 439 -3.00 -10.22 20.71
N VAL A 440 -3.48 -9.40 19.77
CA VAL A 440 -3.57 -9.80 18.34
C VAL A 440 -2.18 -10.07 17.77
N PHE A 441 -1.22 -9.18 18.08
CA PHE A 441 0.20 -9.31 17.71
C PHE A 441 1.08 -9.08 18.93
N GLU A 442 2.38 -9.32 18.75
CA GLU A 442 3.36 -8.95 19.77
C GLU A 442 3.21 -7.46 20.11
N SER A 443 2.98 -7.19 21.38
CA SER A 443 2.82 -5.83 21.92
C SER A 443 3.85 -5.59 23.01
N PHE A 444 4.42 -4.40 23.05
CA PHE A 444 5.23 -3.99 24.18
C PHE A 444 4.96 -2.54 24.58
N LEU A 445 4.97 -2.27 25.87
CA LEU A 445 4.85 -0.92 26.40
C LEU A 445 6.22 -0.25 26.40
N ILE A 446 6.28 0.96 25.84
CA ILE A 446 7.43 1.83 26.08
C ILE A 446 7.24 2.52 27.43
N ASP A 447 8.19 2.32 28.30
CA ASP A 447 8.30 2.96 29.61
C ASP A 447 9.72 3.51 29.81
N ASP A 448 9.96 4.07 30.98
CA ASP A 448 11.27 4.63 31.36
C ASP A 448 12.40 3.58 31.48
N LYS A 449 12.09 2.30 31.37
CA LYS A 449 13.04 1.19 31.38
C LYS A 449 13.37 0.71 29.95
N THR A 450 12.60 1.12 28.98
CA THR A 450 12.84 0.77 27.58
C THR A 450 14.09 1.48 27.08
N GLU A 451 15.05 0.74 26.53
CA GLU A 451 16.28 1.30 25.99
C GLU A 451 15.96 2.26 24.84
N GLU A 452 16.64 3.41 24.78
CA GLU A 452 16.48 4.40 23.71
C GLU A 452 16.68 3.82 22.32
N SER A 453 17.67 2.92 22.17
CA SER A 453 17.95 2.21 20.92
C SER A 453 16.73 1.41 20.41
N ARG A 454 15.99 0.82 21.31
CA ARG A 454 14.76 0.06 20.97
C ARG A 454 13.64 1.00 20.54
N ILE A 455 13.46 2.14 21.21
CA ILE A 455 12.48 3.16 20.82
C ILE A 455 12.82 3.71 19.42
N LYS A 456 14.09 4.08 19.22
CA LYS A 456 14.60 4.55 17.91
C LYS A 456 14.36 3.52 16.80
N TYR A 457 14.66 2.24 17.07
CA TYR A 457 14.46 1.15 16.11
C TYR A 457 13.02 1.09 15.58
N THR A 458 12.04 1.11 16.48
CA THR A 458 10.63 1.01 16.08
C THR A 458 10.17 2.20 15.24
N ILE A 459 10.60 3.42 15.57
CA ILE A 459 10.25 4.63 14.81
C ILE A 459 10.98 4.65 13.46
N ARG A 460 12.29 4.36 13.48
CA ARG A 460 13.12 4.36 12.27
C ARG A 460 12.67 3.31 11.25
N ALA A 461 12.07 2.19 11.69
CA ALA A 461 11.50 1.19 10.80
C ALA A 461 10.37 1.75 9.91
N ALA A 462 9.72 2.84 10.32
CA ALA A 462 8.70 3.53 9.55
C ALA A 462 9.18 4.83 8.88
N MET A 463 10.46 5.21 9.01
CA MET A 463 10.96 6.49 8.45
C MET A 463 11.19 6.47 6.94
N LEU A 464 11.23 5.30 6.32
CA LEU A 464 11.51 5.16 4.88
C LEU A 464 10.27 5.37 3.99
N HIS A 465 9.13 5.70 4.59
CA HIS A 465 7.85 5.96 3.95
C HIS A 465 7.05 6.99 4.76
N GLN A 466 5.78 7.20 4.46
CA GLN A 466 4.93 8.03 5.32
C GLN A 466 4.82 7.36 6.70
N LEU A 467 5.18 8.11 7.74
CA LEU A 467 5.31 7.60 9.10
C LEU A 467 3.99 7.71 9.85
N GLY A 468 3.45 6.59 10.30
CA GLY A 468 2.32 6.52 11.21
C GLY A 468 2.67 5.91 12.57
N MET A 469 1.74 5.94 13.51
CA MET A 469 1.87 5.38 14.85
C MET A 469 0.49 5.00 15.40
N SER A 470 0.38 3.84 16.03
CA SER A 470 -0.84 3.41 16.72
C SER A 470 -0.51 2.95 18.14
N ARG A 471 -0.77 3.80 19.14
CA ARG A 471 -0.61 3.50 20.57
C ARG A 471 -1.25 4.55 21.46
N ASP A 472 -1.37 4.25 22.77
CA ASP A 472 -1.79 5.21 23.79
C ASP A 472 -0.66 6.20 24.10
N LEU A 473 -0.73 7.38 23.48
CA LEU A 473 0.27 8.44 23.66
C LEU A 473 0.18 9.11 25.04
N THR A 474 -0.95 8.96 25.72
CA THR A 474 -1.15 9.58 27.04
C THR A 474 -0.33 8.91 28.14
N LYS A 475 0.04 7.64 27.94
CA LYS A 475 0.83 6.85 28.88
C LYS A 475 2.34 6.97 28.72
N LEU A 476 2.80 7.71 27.69
CA LEU A 476 4.23 7.94 27.49
C LEU A 476 4.81 8.86 28.58
N SER A 477 5.97 8.49 29.12
CA SER A 477 6.73 9.35 30.00
C SER A 477 7.29 10.58 29.25
N LYS A 478 7.74 11.58 30.01
CA LYS A 478 8.33 12.79 29.40
C LYS A 478 9.61 12.48 28.61
N SER A 479 10.45 11.57 29.12
CA SER A 479 11.69 11.14 28.42
C SER A 479 11.37 10.46 27.09
N CYS A 480 10.42 9.50 27.10
CA CYS A 480 9.95 8.83 25.89
C CYS A 480 9.35 9.82 24.88
N LYS A 481 8.50 10.75 25.34
CA LYS A 481 7.94 11.81 24.48
C LYS A 481 9.02 12.68 23.84
N SER A 482 10.07 13.07 24.61
CA SER A 482 11.18 13.85 24.07
C SER A 482 11.90 13.11 22.95
N LEU A 483 12.26 11.85 23.18
CA LEU A 483 12.95 11.01 22.21
C LEU A 483 12.13 10.78 20.94
N ILE A 484 10.84 10.46 21.10
CA ILE A 484 9.92 10.27 19.95
C ILE A 484 9.83 11.58 19.14
N LYS A 485 9.71 12.73 19.82
CA LYS A 485 9.66 14.02 19.15
C LYS A 485 10.95 14.33 18.37
N GLU A 486 12.11 14.04 18.93
CA GLU A 486 13.41 14.20 18.27
C GLU A 486 13.50 13.36 16.98
N GLU A 487 13.08 12.10 17.03
CA GLU A 487 13.05 11.22 15.86
C GLU A 487 12.02 11.67 14.80
N LEU A 488 10.84 12.16 15.23
CA LEU A 488 9.84 12.75 14.32
C LEU A 488 10.34 14.03 13.66
N ASP A 489 11.02 14.90 14.41
CA ASP A 489 11.60 16.13 13.88
C ASP A 489 12.75 15.79 12.88
N PHE A 490 13.57 14.79 13.19
CA PHE A 490 14.60 14.29 12.27
C PHE A 490 13.97 13.78 10.96
N TYR A 491 12.91 12.97 11.04
CA TYR A 491 12.17 12.50 9.87
C TYR A 491 11.68 13.66 9.02
N LYS A 492 10.98 14.63 9.62
CA LYS A 492 10.37 15.76 8.91
C LYS A 492 11.39 16.67 8.24
N ILE A 493 12.52 16.90 8.90
CA ILE A 493 13.56 17.83 8.41
C ILE A 493 14.45 17.17 7.37
N HIS A 494 14.79 15.90 7.56
CA HIS A 494 15.87 15.26 6.81
C HIS A 494 15.40 14.18 5.84
N ILE A 495 14.42 13.37 6.20
CA ILE A 495 14.03 12.20 5.40
C ILE A 495 12.84 12.50 4.50
N ARG A 496 11.76 13.00 5.07
CA ARG A 496 10.53 13.32 4.34
C ARG A 496 10.74 14.15 3.06
N PRO A 497 11.60 15.20 3.04
CA PRO A 497 11.84 15.96 1.81
C PRO A 497 12.49 15.17 0.67
N LEU A 498 13.10 14.02 0.96
CA LEU A 498 13.72 13.15 -0.04
C LEU A 498 12.74 12.08 -0.57
N LEU A 499 11.72 11.68 0.21
CA LEU A 499 10.81 10.59 -0.18
C LEU A 499 10.16 10.83 -1.55
N GLY A 500 9.69 12.06 -1.81
CA GLY A 500 9.01 12.41 -3.06
C GLY A 500 9.90 12.78 -4.25
N LYS A 501 11.25 12.76 -4.11
CA LYS A 501 12.17 13.23 -5.16
C LYS A 501 13.53 12.53 -5.20
N GLY A 502 13.93 11.86 -4.11
CA GLY A 502 15.22 11.20 -4.00
C GLY A 502 15.29 9.91 -4.79
N GLU A 503 16.51 9.50 -5.11
CA GLU A 503 16.82 8.16 -5.57
C GLU A 503 16.79 7.20 -4.40
N PHE A 504 16.23 6.01 -4.61
CA PHE A 504 16.09 4.99 -3.59
C PHE A 504 16.86 3.72 -3.98
N TYR A 505 17.61 3.16 -3.03
CA TYR A 505 18.45 1.98 -3.26
C TYR A 505 18.27 0.92 -2.18
N HIS A 506 18.11 -0.32 -2.59
CA HIS A 506 18.17 -1.50 -1.76
C HIS A 506 19.65 -1.93 -1.62
N ILE A 507 20.24 -1.72 -0.45
CA ILE A 507 21.70 -1.89 -0.25
C ILE A 507 22.04 -3.29 0.21
N LEU A 508 21.34 -3.80 1.22
CA LEU A 508 21.61 -5.13 1.78
C LEU A 508 20.33 -5.73 2.37
N ARG A 509 20.08 -7.00 2.08
CA ARG A 509 19.11 -7.83 2.78
C ARG A 509 19.72 -9.21 3.00
N THR A 510 19.85 -9.58 4.26
CA THR A 510 20.27 -10.91 4.72
C THR A 510 19.37 -11.32 5.89
N ASP A 511 19.57 -12.52 6.45
CA ASP A 511 18.81 -12.93 7.63
C ASP A 511 19.04 -11.94 8.78
N GLY A 512 17.98 -11.17 9.09
CA GLY A 512 17.96 -10.20 10.17
C GLY A 512 18.58 -8.83 9.86
N ILE A 513 19.20 -8.59 8.71
CA ILE A 513 19.78 -7.29 8.35
C ILE A 513 19.09 -6.70 7.12
N PHE A 514 18.69 -5.43 7.24
CA PHE A 514 18.22 -4.62 6.12
C PHE A 514 18.99 -3.32 6.04
N ALA A 515 19.36 -2.90 4.84
CA ALA A 515 19.95 -1.59 4.61
C ALA A 515 19.37 -0.93 3.36
N PHE A 516 18.99 0.34 3.49
CA PHE A 516 18.40 1.16 2.43
C PHE A 516 19.12 2.49 2.36
N LEU A 517 19.24 3.04 1.17
CA LEU A 517 19.77 4.38 0.96
C LEU A 517 18.75 5.23 0.21
N ILE A 518 18.44 6.39 0.76
CA ILE A 518 17.73 7.45 0.05
C ILE A 518 18.65 8.65 -0.09
N LYS A 519 18.76 9.21 -1.28
CA LYS A 519 19.68 10.32 -1.54
C LYS A 519 19.20 11.27 -2.63
N ASP A 520 19.71 12.48 -2.61
CA ASP A 520 19.79 13.38 -3.74
C ASP A 520 21.22 13.50 -4.25
N ARG A 521 21.53 14.56 -5.01
CA ARG A 521 22.88 14.76 -5.55
C ARG A 521 23.95 15.07 -4.51
N GLU A 522 23.57 15.68 -3.38
CA GLU A 522 24.49 16.25 -2.40
C GLU A 522 24.58 15.39 -1.14
N LYS A 523 23.46 14.81 -0.72
CA LYS A 523 23.33 14.16 0.56
C LYS A 523 22.52 12.87 0.47
N GLY A 524 22.97 11.85 1.18
CA GLY A 524 22.26 10.58 1.34
C GLY A 524 22.07 10.21 2.80
N TYR A 525 21.01 9.46 3.07
CA TYR A 525 20.74 8.83 4.36
C TYR A 525 20.66 7.33 4.17
N LEU A 526 21.62 6.65 4.78
CA LEU A 526 21.70 5.20 4.79
C LEU A 526 21.13 4.68 6.10
N PHE A 527 20.07 3.90 5.99
CA PHE A 527 19.44 3.21 7.11
C PHE A 527 19.96 1.79 7.20
N LEU A 528 20.38 1.39 8.38
CA LEU A 528 20.82 0.03 8.69
C LEU A 528 19.96 -0.50 9.85
N TYR A 529 19.29 -1.63 9.64
CA TYR A 529 18.45 -2.29 10.63
C TYR A 529 18.98 -3.68 10.94
N ASN A 530 18.97 -4.02 12.22
CA ASN A 530 19.17 -5.38 12.68
C ASN A 530 17.89 -5.87 13.35
N THR A 531 17.20 -6.78 12.71
CA THR A 531 15.94 -7.36 13.19
C THR A 531 16.15 -8.68 13.94
N SER A 532 17.40 -9.16 14.01
CA SER A 532 17.77 -10.34 14.78
C SER A 532 18.05 -9.99 16.25
N ASN A 533 18.28 -10.97 17.08
CA ASN A 533 18.63 -10.80 18.50
C ASN A 533 20.15 -10.82 18.78
N ILE A 534 20.99 -10.91 17.74
CA ILE A 534 22.44 -10.92 17.86
C ILE A 534 23.05 -9.68 17.22
N ALA A 535 24.23 -9.29 17.69
CA ALA A 535 24.95 -8.15 17.11
C ALA A 535 25.60 -8.52 15.77
N HIS A 536 25.58 -7.57 14.84
CA HIS A 536 26.18 -7.70 13.51
C HIS A 536 27.08 -6.50 13.19
N GLN A 537 28.07 -6.72 12.34
CA GLN A 537 28.89 -5.66 11.77
C GLN A 537 28.95 -5.85 10.24
N PRO A 538 27.93 -5.40 9.50
CA PRO A 538 27.87 -5.63 8.07
C PRO A 538 28.84 -4.73 7.30
N LYS A 539 29.31 -5.24 6.17
CA LYS A 539 29.98 -4.45 5.15
C LYS A 539 28.94 -3.98 4.14
N LEU A 540 28.86 -2.67 3.90
CA LEU A 540 27.85 -2.03 3.06
C LEU A 540 28.49 -1.47 1.79
N VAL A 541 28.06 -1.95 0.63
CA VAL A 541 28.46 -1.47 -0.69
C VAL A 541 27.37 -0.52 -1.19
N LEU A 542 27.68 0.77 -1.24
CA LEU A 542 26.72 1.78 -1.62
C LEU A 542 26.61 1.90 -3.14
N LYS A 543 25.58 2.59 -3.61
CA LYS A 543 25.26 2.73 -5.04
C LYS A 543 24.95 4.18 -5.38
N GLY A 544 25.08 4.55 -6.66
CA GLY A 544 24.68 5.86 -7.16
C GLY A 544 25.61 7.02 -6.77
N TYR A 545 26.88 6.77 -6.46
CA TYR A 545 27.88 7.79 -6.14
C TYR A 545 28.84 8.03 -7.31
N ASN A 546 29.44 9.23 -7.37
CA ASN A 546 30.39 9.57 -8.42
C ASN A 546 31.82 9.12 -8.03
N ASN A 547 32.49 8.35 -8.89
CA ASN A 547 33.83 7.82 -8.67
C ASN A 547 34.86 8.90 -8.38
N GLY A 548 34.75 10.08 -9.02
CA GLY A 548 35.68 11.20 -8.89
C GLY A 548 35.39 12.14 -7.72
N HIS A 549 34.61 11.72 -6.75
CA HIS A 549 34.25 12.53 -5.60
C HIS A 549 34.61 11.82 -4.30
N LYS A 550 34.86 12.61 -3.25
CA LYS A 550 35.12 12.12 -1.89
C LYS A 550 33.88 12.38 -1.03
N TYR A 551 33.50 11.38 -0.27
CA TYR A 551 32.32 11.39 0.59
C TYR A 551 32.70 11.13 2.05
N ARG A 552 32.02 11.82 2.95
CA ARG A 552 32.08 11.61 4.40
C ARG A 552 30.81 10.85 4.81
N ILE A 553 31.02 9.74 5.54
CA ILE A 553 29.99 8.88 6.08
C ILE A 553 30.03 9.06 7.60
N GLU A 554 28.94 9.51 8.19
CA GLU A 554 28.83 9.81 9.61
C GLU A 554 27.63 9.10 10.22
N ASN A 555 27.88 8.27 11.24
CA ASN A 555 26.80 7.67 12.04
C ASN A 555 26.28 8.72 13.02
N ILE A 556 24.96 9.03 12.94
CA ILE A 556 24.35 10.09 13.76
C ILE A 556 24.23 9.72 15.24
N ASP A 557 24.24 8.43 15.59
CA ASP A 557 24.10 7.96 16.97
C ASP A 557 25.44 7.87 17.70
N THR A 558 26.49 7.42 17.00
CA THR A 558 27.83 7.21 17.61
C THR A 558 28.81 8.34 17.31
N GLY A 559 28.54 9.15 16.27
CA GLY A 559 29.46 10.15 15.77
C GLY A 559 30.69 9.57 15.05
N SER A 560 30.71 8.26 14.76
CA SER A 560 31.81 7.65 13.99
C SER A 560 31.81 8.19 12.56
N VAL A 561 33.02 8.45 12.03
CA VAL A 561 33.19 9.07 10.72
C VAL A 561 34.18 8.26 9.89
N GLN A 562 33.85 8.07 8.61
CA GLN A 562 34.75 7.53 7.59
C GLN A 562 34.73 8.45 6.36
N GLU A 563 35.85 8.55 5.66
CA GLU A 563 35.92 9.29 4.39
C GLU A 563 36.41 8.36 3.30
N LEU A 564 35.64 8.22 2.24
CA LEU A 564 35.92 7.31 1.13
C LEU A 564 35.61 7.98 -0.21
N THR A 565 36.32 7.56 -1.27
CA THR A 565 35.95 7.96 -2.64
C THR A 565 34.68 7.24 -3.09
N GLY A 566 33.99 7.80 -4.07
CA GLY A 566 32.83 7.14 -4.65
C GLY A 566 33.14 5.74 -5.18
N ASN A 567 34.33 5.57 -5.79
CA ASN A 567 34.79 4.25 -6.23
C ASN A 567 34.91 3.26 -5.07
N GLN A 568 35.54 3.69 -3.96
CA GLN A 568 35.65 2.85 -2.76
C GLN A 568 34.28 2.48 -2.19
N LEU A 569 33.35 3.43 -2.14
CA LEU A 569 31.97 3.18 -1.67
C LEU A 569 31.24 2.14 -2.52
N MET A 570 31.40 2.20 -3.84
CA MET A 570 30.65 1.37 -4.77
C MET A 570 31.29 0.01 -5.06
N GLU A 571 32.62 -0.12 -4.96
CA GLU A 571 33.31 -1.37 -5.23
C GLU A 571 33.72 -2.12 -3.95
N GLN A 572 34.24 -1.39 -2.97
CA GLN A 572 34.77 -1.97 -1.75
C GLN A 572 33.77 -1.90 -0.59
N GLY A 573 32.92 -0.86 -0.58
CA GLY A 573 32.03 -0.57 0.54
C GLY A 573 32.78 -0.10 1.78
N PHE A 574 32.05 0.09 2.86
CA PHE A 574 32.61 0.40 4.18
C PHE A 574 32.08 -0.57 5.24
N LEU A 575 32.85 -0.73 6.30
CA LEU A 575 32.43 -1.51 7.45
C LEU A 575 31.60 -0.62 8.37
N ALA A 576 30.32 -0.97 8.53
CA ALA A 576 29.45 -0.25 9.45
C ALA A 576 29.87 -0.46 10.91
N ASP A 577 29.42 0.41 11.81
CA ASP A 577 29.55 0.16 13.24
C ASP A 577 28.82 -1.13 13.62
N THR A 578 29.26 -1.76 14.70
CA THR A 578 28.53 -2.90 15.24
C THR A 578 27.14 -2.47 15.69
N ILE A 579 26.12 -3.12 15.13
CA ILE A 579 24.71 -2.85 15.43
C ILE A 579 24.16 -4.00 16.29
N ALA A 580 23.63 -3.66 17.48
CA ALA A 580 23.04 -4.63 18.39
C ALA A 580 21.73 -5.22 17.82
N GLY A 581 21.27 -6.31 18.42
CA GLY A 581 19.98 -6.91 18.02
C GLY A 581 18.81 -5.96 18.26
N GLU A 582 17.83 -5.97 17.34
CA GLU A 582 16.63 -5.13 17.35
C GLU A 582 16.93 -3.63 17.51
N THR A 583 17.91 -3.14 16.74
CA THR A 583 18.30 -1.73 16.69
C THR A 583 18.41 -1.22 15.26
N ALA A 584 18.47 0.11 15.10
CA ALA A 584 18.66 0.78 13.83
C ALA A 584 19.72 1.88 13.96
N ALA A 585 20.58 2.00 12.94
CA ALA A 585 21.53 3.10 12.80
C ALA A 585 21.24 3.89 11.52
N ILE A 586 21.46 5.19 11.56
CA ILE A 586 21.38 6.07 10.40
C ILE A 586 22.76 6.67 10.15
N TYR A 587 23.21 6.58 8.90
CA TYR A 587 24.44 7.23 8.44
C TYR A 587 24.08 8.35 7.47
N ILE A 588 24.68 9.52 7.67
CA ILE A 588 24.65 10.61 6.69
C ILE A 588 25.85 10.43 5.77
N VAL A 589 25.58 10.44 4.46
CA VAL A 589 26.63 10.42 3.44
C VAL A 589 26.56 11.73 2.68
N HIS A 590 27.60 12.55 2.76
CA HIS A 590 27.64 13.83 2.08
C HIS A 590 28.94 14.05 1.32
N LEU A 591 28.85 14.82 0.24
CA LEU A 591 29.98 15.21 -0.57
C LEU A 591 30.92 16.11 0.23
N VAL A 592 32.24 15.80 0.23
CA VAL A 592 33.28 16.64 0.85
C VAL A 592 33.94 17.50 -0.22
N ASP A 593 34.47 16.87 -1.27
CA ASP A 593 35.16 17.52 -2.37
C ASP A 593 34.97 16.77 -3.69
N ALA A 594 35.02 17.49 -4.82
CA ALA A 594 35.26 16.91 -6.14
C ALA A 594 36.78 16.70 -6.28
N LEU A 595 37.20 15.46 -6.54
CA LEU A 595 38.62 15.08 -6.75
C LEU A 595 39.16 15.58 -8.09
#